data_ab87ccf23854ebc456d43b7d021a374b
#
_entry.id   ab87ccf23854ebc456d43b7d021a374b
#
_cell.length_a   1.000
_cell.length_b   1.000
_cell.length_c   1.000
_cell.angle_alpha   90.00
_cell.angle_beta   90.00
_cell.angle_gamma   90.00
#
_symmetry.space_group_name_H-M   'P 1'
#
loop_
_entity.id
_entity.type
_entity.pdbx_description
1 polymer ?
#
loop_
_entity_poly.entity_id
_entity_poly.type
_entity_poly.pdbx_seq_one_letter_code
_entity_poly.pdbx_strand_id
1 'polypeptide(L)'
;LHIIKKYYFSTERMTHNLLNQGPKIALFEPDIPQNTAAIIRTCSCLGAKLDIIGPCGFLLNDKRFKRVVMDYMNEKDIRFYKTFDEFCKSNENQRIILMTTKASISYTSFKFEKNDTILFGRESAGVPDKVHKLIKDRLKIPMKNNKRSLNVGASVAIILAESLKQNKLI
;
A
#
# COMPACT_ATOMS: atom_id res chain seq x y z
N LEU A 1 27.69 -15.59 26.11
CA LEU A 1 27.68 -14.46 25.13
C LEU A 1 27.48 -14.95 23.69
N HIS A 2 27.97 -16.14 23.32
CA HIS A 2 27.88 -16.70 21.95
C HIS A 2 26.46 -17.19 21.58
N ILE A 3 25.67 -17.67 22.53
CA ILE A 3 24.31 -18.19 22.32
C ILE A 3 23.31 -17.03 22.06
N ILE A 4 23.46 -15.90 22.76
CA ILE A 4 22.60 -14.73 22.61
C ILE A 4 22.80 -14.08 21.23
N LYS A 5 24.04 -14.00 20.72
CA LYS A 5 24.32 -13.50 19.37
C LYS A 5 23.69 -14.35 18.27
N LYS A 6 23.65 -15.68 18.46
CA LYS A 6 23.07 -16.61 17.47
C LYS A 6 21.54 -16.50 17.39
N TYR A 7 20.88 -16.22 18.53
CA TYR A 7 19.43 -15.95 18.57
C TYR A 7 19.06 -14.60 17.95
N TYR A 8 19.85 -13.54 18.20
CA TYR A 8 19.63 -12.23 17.60
C TYR A 8 19.79 -12.26 16.08
N PHE A 9 20.84 -12.90 15.57
CA PHE A 9 21.06 -13.04 14.11
C PHE A 9 20.03 -13.94 13.41
N SER A 10 19.45 -14.92 14.10
CA SER A 10 18.39 -15.77 13.51
C SER A 10 17.05 -15.04 13.45
N THR A 11 16.72 -14.23 14.46
CA THR A 11 15.50 -13.42 14.47
C THR A 11 15.57 -12.26 13.45
N GLU A 12 16.72 -11.61 13.28
CA GLU A 12 16.88 -10.57 12.24
C GLU A 12 16.79 -11.16 10.83
N ARG A 13 17.35 -12.34 10.55
CA ARG A 13 17.20 -13.02 9.25
C ARG A 13 15.77 -13.50 9.01
N MET A 14 15.07 -14.00 10.04
CA MET A 14 13.67 -14.39 9.91
C MET A 14 12.76 -13.16 9.68
N THR A 15 12.96 -12.07 10.41
CA THR A 15 12.23 -10.82 10.21
C THR A 15 12.53 -10.20 8.84
N HIS A 16 13.78 -10.21 8.37
CA HIS A 16 14.14 -9.68 7.04
C HIS A 16 13.54 -10.52 5.89
N ASN A 17 13.44 -11.85 6.04
CA ASN A 17 12.77 -12.70 5.04
C ASN A 17 11.24 -12.61 5.09
N LEU A 18 10.65 -12.37 6.25
CA LEU A 18 9.21 -12.14 6.40
C LEU A 18 8.78 -10.78 5.82
N LEU A 19 9.61 -9.75 5.96
CA LEU A 19 9.39 -8.40 5.41
C LEU A 19 9.42 -8.35 3.87
N ASN A 20 10.03 -9.35 3.21
CA ASN A 20 10.02 -9.46 1.73
C ASN A 20 8.79 -10.19 1.16
N GLN A 21 7.89 -10.73 1.99
CA GLN A 21 6.72 -11.53 1.62
C GLN A 21 5.43 -10.91 2.21
N GLY A 22 5.21 -9.64 2.01
CA GLY A 22 4.01 -8.96 2.49
C GLY A 22 3.19 -8.38 1.34
N PRO A 23 1.97 -7.93 1.63
CA PRO A 23 1.15 -7.22 0.67
C PRO A 23 1.85 -5.94 0.22
N LYS A 24 1.57 -5.54 -1.00
CA LYS A 24 2.06 -4.31 -1.59
C LYS A 24 0.94 -3.26 -1.58
N ILE A 25 1.26 -2.04 -1.22
CA ILE A 25 0.35 -0.90 -1.36
C ILE A 25 0.65 -0.22 -2.69
N ALA A 26 -0.40 0.15 -3.42
CA ALA A 26 -0.29 0.95 -4.64
C ALA A 26 -1.16 2.22 -4.51
N LEU A 27 -0.62 3.37 -4.92
CA LEU A 27 -1.32 4.65 -4.92
C LEU A 27 -1.54 5.10 -6.35
N PHE A 28 -2.80 5.25 -6.75
CA PHE A 28 -3.19 5.74 -8.06
C PHE A 28 -3.19 7.27 -8.08
N GLU A 29 -2.26 7.87 -8.79
CA GLU A 29 -2.15 9.32 -9.02
C GLU A 29 -2.39 10.16 -7.74
N PRO A 30 -1.63 9.91 -6.65
CA PRO A 30 -1.85 10.62 -5.39
C PRO A 30 -1.67 12.12 -5.58
N ASP A 31 -2.55 12.94 -4.97
CA ASP A 31 -2.57 14.39 -5.16
C ASP A 31 -2.22 15.18 -3.90
N ILE A 32 -2.12 14.55 -2.74
CA ILE A 32 -1.74 15.19 -1.47
C ILE A 32 -0.41 14.63 -0.97
N PRO A 33 0.70 15.40 -1.05
CA PRO A 33 2.03 14.92 -0.67
C PRO A 33 2.14 14.52 0.80
N GLN A 34 1.41 15.16 1.71
CA GLN A 34 1.39 14.82 3.13
C GLN A 34 0.81 13.43 3.40
N ASN A 35 -0.25 13.05 2.67
CA ASN A 35 -0.83 11.71 2.78
C ASN A 35 0.13 10.67 2.23
N THR A 36 0.74 10.94 1.08
CA THR A 36 1.75 10.04 0.50
C THR A 36 2.93 9.84 1.44
N ALA A 37 3.42 10.91 2.08
CA ALA A 37 4.48 10.84 3.07
C ALA A 37 4.10 9.99 4.29
N ALA A 38 2.87 10.14 4.80
CA ALA A 38 2.36 9.33 5.90
C ALA A 38 2.24 7.85 5.51
N ILE A 39 1.82 7.55 4.27
CA ILE A 39 1.72 6.18 3.74
C ILE A 39 3.10 5.56 3.59
N ILE A 40 4.09 6.29 3.08
CA ILE A 40 5.49 5.84 3.00
C ILE A 40 5.96 5.39 4.37
N ARG A 41 5.74 6.22 5.40
CA ARG A 41 6.10 5.89 6.79
C ARG A 41 5.37 4.65 7.28
N THR A 42 4.07 4.55 7.06
CA THR A 42 3.25 3.40 7.46
C THR A 42 3.75 2.11 6.81
N CYS A 43 4.00 2.12 5.49
CA CYS A 43 4.52 0.97 4.77
C CYS A 43 5.89 0.55 5.28
N SER A 44 6.79 1.51 5.50
CA SER A 44 8.12 1.23 6.07
C SER A 44 8.04 0.60 7.46
N CYS A 45 7.25 1.17 8.35
CA CYS A 45 7.09 0.66 9.72
C CYS A 45 6.46 -0.73 9.78
N LEU A 46 5.59 -1.07 8.83
CA LEU A 46 4.89 -2.35 8.77
C LEU A 46 5.50 -3.35 7.76
N GLY A 47 6.62 -2.99 7.13
CA GLY A 47 7.34 -3.87 6.20
C GLY A 47 6.64 -4.13 4.87
N ALA A 48 5.77 -3.23 4.41
CA ALA A 48 5.09 -3.32 3.12
C ALA A 48 5.85 -2.56 2.04
N LYS A 49 5.81 -3.06 0.80
CA LYS A 49 6.30 -2.34 -0.38
C LYS A 49 5.27 -1.32 -0.86
N LEU A 50 5.75 -0.29 -1.55
CA LEU A 50 4.89 0.79 -2.05
C LEU A 50 5.14 1.04 -3.53
N ASP A 51 4.06 0.99 -4.32
CA ASP A 51 4.03 1.42 -5.72
C ASP A 51 3.30 2.77 -5.82
N ILE A 52 3.92 3.76 -6.47
CA ILE A 52 3.31 5.06 -6.76
C ILE A 52 3.10 5.17 -8.26
N ILE A 53 1.86 5.39 -8.66
CA ILE A 53 1.43 5.47 -10.06
C ILE A 53 1.15 6.93 -10.39
N GLY A 54 1.89 7.47 -11.35
CA GLY A 54 1.70 8.84 -11.80
C GLY A 54 0.63 9.01 -12.89
N PRO A 55 0.35 10.28 -13.23
CA PRO A 55 0.98 11.48 -12.71
C PRO A 55 0.51 11.83 -11.28
N CYS A 56 1.44 12.25 -10.43
CA CYS A 56 1.08 12.74 -9.10
C CYS A 56 0.65 14.22 -9.16
N GLY A 57 -0.24 14.64 -8.25
CA GLY A 57 -0.65 16.03 -8.11
C GLY A 57 0.42 16.94 -7.50
N PHE A 58 1.61 16.42 -7.24
CA PHE A 58 2.75 17.14 -6.64
C PHE A 58 4.06 16.68 -7.27
N LEU A 59 5.13 17.47 -7.05
CA LEU A 59 6.45 17.17 -7.58
C LEU A 59 7.18 16.16 -6.69
N LEU A 60 7.51 14.98 -7.23
CA LEU A 60 8.29 13.94 -6.56
C LEU A 60 9.73 14.39 -6.21
N ASN A 61 10.23 15.45 -6.84
CA ASN A 61 11.54 16.03 -6.56
C ASN A 61 11.51 17.10 -5.47
N ASP A 62 10.35 17.39 -4.86
CA ASP A 62 10.26 18.29 -3.70
C ASP A 62 11.18 17.80 -2.58
N LYS A 63 11.97 18.73 -2.00
CA LYS A 63 12.98 18.39 -0.98
C LYS A 63 12.38 17.74 0.27
N ARG A 64 11.17 18.16 0.66
CA ARG A 64 10.48 17.63 1.85
C ARG A 64 10.01 16.21 1.60
N PHE A 65 9.45 15.96 0.40
CA PHE A 65 9.02 14.63 -0.01
C PHE A 65 10.22 13.66 -0.09
N LYS A 66 11.31 14.08 -0.76
CA LYS A 66 12.55 13.28 -0.84
C LYS A 66 13.11 12.92 0.53
N ARG A 67 13.11 13.86 1.48
CA ARG A 67 13.57 13.59 2.84
C ARG A 67 12.77 12.46 3.49
N VAL A 68 11.43 12.50 3.42
CA VAL A 68 10.58 11.43 3.97
C VAL A 68 10.87 10.08 3.31
N VAL A 69 11.04 10.05 1.98
CA VAL A 69 11.40 8.82 1.26
C VAL A 69 12.73 8.28 1.77
N MET A 70 13.76 9.13 1.85
CA MET A 70 15.11 8.72 2.29
C MET A 70 15.15 8.28 3.75
N ASP A 71 14.35 8.91 4.62
CA ASP A 71 14.35 8.61 6.06
C ASP A 71 13.62 7.28 6.38
N TYR A 72 12.66 6.86 5.55
CA TYR A 72 11.77 5.75 5.89
C TYR A 72 11.78 4.57 4.91
N MET A 73 12.21 4.72 3.68
CA MET A 73 12.18 3.60 2.72
C MET A 73 13.50 3.47 1.96
N ASN A 74 13.92 2.22 1.77
CA ASN A 74 14.97 1.90 0.81
C ASN A 74 14.43 2.03 -0.61
N GLU A 75 15.29 2.37 -1.57
CA GLU A 75 14.92 2.45 -3.00
C GLU A 75 14.31 1.15 -3.55
N LYS A 76 14.60 0.00 -2.91
CA LYS A 76 14.06 -1.31 -3.30
C LYS A 76 12.60 -1.53 -2.87
N ASP A 77 12.12 -0.76 -1.91
CA ASP A 77 10.80 -0.92 -1.31
C ASP A 77 9.76 0.03 -1.88
N ILE A 78 10.20 1.02 -2.68
CA ILE A 78 9.32 1.96 -3.36
C ILE A 78 9.59 1.93 -4.87
N ARG A 79 8.51 1.86 -5.67
CA ARG A 79 8.58 1.92 -7.13
C ARG A 79 7.68 3.03 -7.65
N PHE A 80 8.13 3.66 -8.72
CA PHE A 80 7.39 4.71 -9.42
C PHE A 80 7.06 4.24 -10.83
N TYR A 81 5.80 4.36 -11.20
CA TYR A 81 5.30 4.07 -12.54
C TYR A 81 4.81 5.38 -13.17
N LYS A 82 5.15 5.60 -14.42
CA LYS A 82 4.71 6.82 -15.14
C LYS A 82 3.22 6.82 -15.41
N THR A 83 2.64 5.64 -15.64
CA THR A 83 1.24 5.45 -15.98
C THR A 83 0.65 4.22 -15.32
N PHE A 84 -0.68 4.18 -15.23
CA PHE A 84 -1.39 3.00 -14.75
C PHE A 84 -1.20 1.77 -15.67
N ASP A 85 -1.07 1.97 -16.98
CA ASP A 85 -0.83 0.87 -17.93
C ASP A 85 0.55 0.23 -17.70
N GLU A 86 1.58 1.02 -17.38
CA GLU A 86 2.90 0.52 -16.99
C GLU A 86 2.83 -0.30 -15.70
N PHE A 87 2.10 0.20 -14.71
CA PHE A 87 1.86 -0.53 -13.46
C PHE A 87 1.15 -1.86 -13.71
N CYS A 88 0.10 -1.90 -14.53
CA CYS A 88 -0.62 -3.13 -14.87
C CYS A 88 0.28 -4.17 -15.54
N LYS A 89 1.08 -3.77 -16.52
CA LYS A 89 2.05 -4.65 -17.19
C LYS A 89 3.06 -5.26 -16.22
N SER A 90 3.56 -4.45 -15.29
CA SER A 90 4.52 -4.93 -14.28
C SER A 90 3.91 -5.83 -13.22
N ASN A 91 2.60 -5.85 -13.10
CA ASN A 91 1.85 -6.60 -12.09
C ASN A 91 0.81 -7.57 -12.72
N GLU A 92 0.99 -7.98 -13.97
CA GLU A 92 0.02 -8.82 -14.71
C GLU A 92 -0.29 -10.17 -14.05
N ASN A 93 0.69 -10.74 -13.32
CA ASN A 93 0.55 -12.00 -12.60
C ASN A 93 0.19 -11.81 -11.12
N GLN A 94 -0.17 -10.61 -10.69
CA GLN A 94 -0.52 -10.32 -9.31
C GLN A 94 -2.01 -10.02 -9.15
N ARG A 95 -2.57 -10.46 -8.03
CA ARG A 95 -3.93 -10.09 -7.66
C ARG A 95 -3.95 -8.63 -7.19
N ILE A 96 -4.68 -7.79 -7.92
CA ILE A 96 -4.85 -6.37 -7.58
C ILE A 96 -6.24 -6.20 -6.98
N ILE A 97 -6.30 -5.57 -5.80
CA ILE A 97 -7.51 -5.30 -5.04
C ILE A 97 -7.70 -3.80 -4.94
N LEU A 98 -8.81 -3.28 -5.45
CA LEU A 98 -9.12 -1.85 -5.38
C LEU A 98 -9.91 -1.52 -4.12
N MET A 99 -9.36 -0.62 -3.30
CA MET A 99 -10.09 -0.01 -2.20
C MET A 99 -10.91 1.18 -2.70
N THR A 100 -12.24 1.09 -2.57
CA THR A 100 -13.15 2.12 -3.08
C THR A 100 -14.46 2.16 -2.28
N THR A 101 -14.98 3.36 -2.06
CA THR A 101 -16.29 3.54 -1.40
C THR A 101 -17.46 3.02 -2.24
N LYS A 102 -17.25 2.80 -3.56
CA LYS A 102 -18.25 2.27 -4.50
C LYS A 102 -18.36 0.74 -4.46
N ALA A 103 -17.51 0.03 -3.70
CA ALA A 103 -17.57 -1.43 -3.61
C ALA A 103 -18.77 -1.91 -2.79
N SER A 104 -19.26 -3.11 -3.10
CA SER A 104 -20.29 -3.80 -2.31
C SER A 104 -19.69 -4.60 -1.15
N ILE A 105 -18.50 -5.17 -1.33
CA ILE A 105 -17.87 -6.11 -0.40
C ILE A 105 -17.09 -5.34 0.67
N SER A 106 -17.34 -5.69 1.95
CA SER A 106 -16.52 -5.19 3.06
C SER A 106 -15.17 -5.89 3.10
N TYR A 107 -14.10 -5.15 3.42
CA TYR A 107 -12.77 -5.75 3.62
C TYR A 107 -12.76 -6.81 4.73
N THR A 108 -13.66 -6.70 5.72
CA THR A 108 -13.76 -7.63 6.86
C THR A 108 -14.23 -9.03 6.48
N SER A 109 -14.90 -9.17 5.33
CA SER A 109 -15.35 -10.45 4.79
C SER A 109 -14.48 -10.97 3.65
N PHE A 110 -13.34 -10.32 3.38
CA PHE A 110 -12.45 -10.68 2.30
C PHE A 110 -11.19 -11.39 2.82
N LYS A 111 -10.72 -12.39 2.09
CA LYS A 111 -9.50 -13.14 2.41
C LYS A 111 -8.32 -12.55 1.62
N PHE A 112 -7.45 -11.85 2.33
CA PHE A 112 -6.21 -11.34 1.77
C PHE A 112 -5.15 -12.44 1.64
N GLU A 113 -4.33 -12.33 0.60
CA GLU A 113 -3.18 -13.20 0.35
C GLU A 113 -1.86 -12.43 0.52
N LYS A 114 -0.77 -13.15 0.78
CA LYS A 114 0.54 -12.55 1.07
C LYS A 114 1.05 -11.59 -0.01
N ASN A 115 0.77 -11.92 -1.28
CA ASN A 115 1.30 -11.18 -2.43
C ASN A 115 0.27 -10.25 -3.06
N ASP A 116 -0.80 -9.91 -2.35
CA ASP A 116 -1.80 -8.98 -2.85
C ASP A 116 -1.19 -7.60 -3.10
N THR A 117 -1.60 -6.97 -4.18
CA THR A 117 -1.38 -5.56 -4.43
C THR A 117 -2.66 -4.79 -4.13
N ILE A 118 -2.64 -3.94 -3.10
CA ILE A 118 -3.83 -3.21 -2.65
C ILE A 118 -3.75 -1.77 -3.17
N LEU A 119 -4.63 -1.45 -4.11
CA LEU A 119 -4.68 -0.17 -4.81
C LEU A 119 -5.62 0.81 -4.13
N PHE A 120 -5.14 2.01 -3.86
CA PHE A 120 -5.90 3.15 -3.37
C PHE A 120 -5.94 4.25 -4.42
N GLY A 121 -7.11 4.86 -4.60
CA GLY A 121 -7.29 5.99 -5.50
C GLY A 121 -6.80 7.31 -4.92
N ARG A 122 -6.74 8.34 -5.79
CA ARG A 122 -6.41 9.71 -5.37
C ARG A 122 -7.43 10.27 -4.38
N GLU A 123 -6.99 11.19 -3.56
CA GLU A 123 -7.81 11.75 -2.48
C GLU A 123 -9.02 12.52 -3.01
N SER A 124 -8.82 13.29 -4.08
CA SER A 124 -9.84 14.18 -4.64
C SER A 124 -10.95 13.45 -5.43
N ALA A 125 -10.61 12.35 -6.14
CA ALA A 125 -11.51 11.73 -7.12
C ALA A 125 -11.56 10.19 -7.12
N GLY A 126 -10.74 9.53 -6.29
CA GLY A 126 -10.60 8.07 -6.32
C GLY A 126 -9.90 7.59 -7.59
N VAL A 127 -10.46 6.59 -8.26
CA VAL A 127 -9.98 6.09 -9.55
C VAL A 127 -11.04 6.28 -10.65
N PRO A 128 -10.63 6.46 -11.92
CA PRO A 128 -11.55 6.54 -13.06
C PRO A 128 -12.38 5.27 -13.24
N ASP A 129 -13.52 5.39 -13.89
CA ASP A 129 -14.42 4.23 -14.16
C ASP A 129 -13.74 3.12 -15.00
N LYS A 130 -12.77 3.49 -15.86
CA LYS A 130 -11.93 2.51 -16.59
C LYS A 130 -11.18 1.59 -15.62
N VAL A 131 -10.60 2.14 -14.57
CA VAL A 131 -9.87 1.37 -13.54
C VAL A 131 -10.84 0.53 -12.72
N HIS A 132 -12.01 1.08 -12.36
CA HIS A 132 -13.08 0.32 -11.68
C HIS A 132 -13.53 -0.90 -12.48
N LYS A 133 -13.65 -0.77 -13.81
CA LYS A 133 -14.08 -1.88 -14.69
C LYS A 133 -12.98 -2.94 -14.85
N LEU A 134 -11.73 -2.53 -14.86
CA LEU A 134 -10.59 -3.42 -15.06
C LEU A 134 -10.32 -4.31 -13.83
N ILE A 135 -10.43 -3.74 -12.62
CA ILE A 135 -10.12 -4.48 -11.39
C ILE A 135 -11.38 -5.16 -10.87
N LYS A 136 -11.33 -6.51 -10.80
CA LYS A 136 -12.44 -7.35 -10.37
C LYS A 136 -12.67 -7.27 -8.86
N ASP A 137 -11.61 -7.42 -8.08
CA ASP A 137 -11.66 -7.42 -6.61
C ASP A 137 -11.72 -5.99 -6.09
N ARG A 138 -12.88 -5.62 -5.56
CA ARG A 138 -13.13 -4.27 -5.05
C ARG A 138 -13.71 -4.35 -3.66
N LEU A 139 -13.10 -3.63 -2.74
CA LEU A 139 -13.46 -3.65 -1.33
C LEU A 139 -13.73 -2.25 -0.80
N LYS A 140 -14.53 -2.17 0.24
CA LYS A 140 -14.77 -0.94 1.00
C LYS A 140 -14.46 -1.12 2.47
N ILE A 141 -14.11 0.00 3.12
CA ILE A 141 -14.16 0.12 4.57
C ILE A 141 -15.57 0.56 4.93
N PRO A 142 -16.34 -0.23 5.72
CA PRO A 142 -17.66 0.18 6.17
C PRO A 142 -17.59 1.48 6.97
N MET A 143 -18.46 2.42 6.64
CA MET A 143 -18.55 3.71 7.32
C MET A 143 -19.99 3.93 7.80
N LYS A 144 -20.15 4.75 8.84
CA LYS A 144 -21.48 5.22 9.27
C LYS A 144 -22.15 6.03 8.17
N ASN A 145 -23.46 6.02 8.15
CA ASN A 145 -24.28 6.76 7.17
C ASN A 145 -23.85 8.24 7.08
N ASN A 146 -23.95 8.81 5.90
CA ASN A 146 -23.62 10.21 5.57
C ASN A 146 -22.14 10.61 5.67
N LYS A 147 -21.20 9.63 5.72
CA LYS A 147 -19.76 9.90 5.59
C LYS A 147 -19.27 9.56 4.18
N ARG A 148 -18.51 10.49 3.58
CA ARG A 148 -18.04 10.36 2.18
C ARG A 148 -16.89 9.38 2.05
N SER A 149 -15.84 9.57 2.84
CA SER A 149 -14.60 8.78 2.78
C SER A 149 -13.78 8.98 4.06
N LEU A 150 -12.89 8.05 4.32
CA LEU A 150 -11.78 8.22 5.25
C LEU A 150 -10.58 8.87 4.55
N ASN A 151 -9.68 9.47 5.33
CA ASN A 151 -8.36 9.85 4.84
C ASN A 151 -7.65 8.63 4.25
N VAL A 152 -6.98 8.80 3.11
CA VAL A 152 -6.33 7.68 2.41
C VAL A 152 -5.22 7.02 3.25
N GLY A 153 -4.44 7.79 4.00
CA GLY A 153 -3.41 7.25 4.90
C GLY A 153 -4.01 6.39 6.01
N ALA A 154 -5.12 6.83 6.60
CA ALA A 154 -5.88 6.04 7.59
C ALA A 154 -6.43 4.75 6.95
N SER A 155 -6.98 4.85 5.73
CA SER A 155 -7.48 3.68 5.00
C SER A 155 -6.37 2.67 4.72
N VAL A 156 -5.19 3.13 4.30
CA VAL A 156 -4.01 2.27 4.08
C VAL A 156 -3.62 1.56 5.37
N ALA A 157 -3.54 2.27 6.49
CA ALA A 157 -3.15 1.69 7.78
C ALA A 157 -4.12 0.59 8.22
N ILE A 158 -5.44 0.81 8.11
CA ILE A 158 -6.47 -0.17 8.46
C ILE A 158 -6.34 -1.44 7.61
N ILE A 159 -6.28 -1.28 6.30
CA ILE A 159 -6.28 -2.40 5.36
C ILE A 159 -4.96 -3.17 5.39
N LEU A 160 -3.84 -2.46 5.49
CA LEU A 160 -2.52 -3.08 5.60
C LEU A 160 -2.42 -3.91 6.89
N ALA A 161 -2.84 -3.36 8.03
CA ALA A 161 -2.83 -4.09 9.31
C ALA A 161 -3.70 -5.36 9.25
N GLU A 162 -4.91 -5.28 8.67
CA GLU A 162 -5.77 -6.46 8.51
C GLU A 162 -5.15 -7.51 7.57
N SER A 163 -4.59 -7.08 6.44
CA SER A 163 -3.92 -7.98 5.51
C SER A 163 -2.72 -8.70 6.15
N LEU A 164 -1.88 -7.97 6.89
CA LEU A 164 -0.75 -8.53 7.62
C LEU A 164 -1.19 -9.53 8.69
N LYS A 165 -2.23 -9.18 9.49
CA LYS A 165 -2.81 -10.04 10.50
C LYS A 165 -3.34 -11.35 9.91
N GLN A 166 -4.13 -11.29 8.83
CA GLN A 166 -4.67 -12.48 8.18
C GLN A 166 -3.57 -13.42 7.67
N ASN A 167 -2.46 -12.86 7.22
CA ASN A 167 -1.31 -13.61 6.70
C ASN A 167 -0.28 -13.98 7.79
N LYS A 168 -0.55 -13.70 9.08
CA LYS A 168 0.33 -13.98 10.22
C LYS A 168 1.72 -13.34 10.07
N LEU A 169 1.75 -12.11 9.57
CA LEU A 169 2.96 -11.33 9.38
C LEU A 169 3.17 -10.28 10.47
N ILE A 170 2.16 -10.06 11.30
CA ILE A 170 2.18 -9.33 12.58
C ILE A 170 1.33 -10.07 13.61
#